data_96360552fe9874d0b7f72433825d7213
#
_entry.id   96360552fe9874d0b7f72433825d7213
#
_cell.length_a   1.000
_cell.length_b   1.000
_cell.length_c   1.000
_cell.angle_alpha   90.00
_cell.angle_beta   90.00
_cell.angle_gamma   90.00
#
_symmetry.space_group_name_H-M   'P 1'
#
loop_
_entity.id
_entity.type
_entity.pdbx_description
1 polymer ?
#
loop_
_entity_poly.entity_id
_entity_poly.type
_entity_poly.pdbx_seq_one_letter_code
_entity_poly.pdbx_strand_id
1 'polypeptide(L)'
;PDMIVRLAEKMNEYGVHPELEIFDLGMIHYGKYLIQKKILQPPYYFNIIFGNIAGMQTNFNAMGAALNELPENAYWAFGGIGGQQLQANAAAIAMGGGVRVGLEDNLYYDRNKSLLTTNIALIRRIKELADIFERKIMTPTHFGNLGFYNSKRVR
;
A
#
# COMPACT_ATOMS: atom_id res chain seq x y z
N PRO A 1 -20.51 6.42 0.99
CA PRO A 1 -20.41 5.37 2.04
C PRO A 1 -21.04 4.06 1.59
N ASP A 2 -22.31 4.06 1.13
CA ASP A 2 -23.05 2.82 0.82
C ASP A 2 -22.41 1.97 -0.26
N MET A 3 -21.84 2.58 -1.30
CA MET A 3 -21.17 1.86 -2.39
C MET A 3 -19.91 1.12 -1.87
N ILE A 4 -19.13 1.75 -0.99
CA ILE A 4 -17.92 1.14 -0.41
C ILE A 4 -18.31 -0.05 0.47
N VAL A 5 -19.34 0.10 1.29
CA VAL A 5 -19.87 -0.99 2.13
C VAL A 5 -20.35 -2.16 1.26
N ARG A 6 -21.18 -1.90 0.25
CA ARG A 6 -21.66 -2.93 -0.69
C ARG A 6 -20.52 -3.64 -1.44
N LEU A 7 -19.47 -2.89 -1.82
CA LEU A 7 -18.29 -3.47 -2.48
C LEU A 7 -17.55 -4.41 -1.52
N ALA A 8 -17.30 -3.96 -0.28
CA ALA A 8 -16.62 -4.77 0.73
C ALA A 8 -17.42 -6.05 1.06
N GLU A 9 -18.75 -5.94 1.19
CA GLU A 9 -19.64 -7.09 1.40
C GLU A 9 -19.55 -8.08 0.22
N LYS A 10 -19.55 -7.57 -1.02
CA LYS A 10 -19.40 -8.42 -2.21
C LYS A 10 -18.02 -9.09 -2.26
N MET A 11 -16.96 -8.38 -1.94
CA MET A 11 -15.61 -8.98 -1.86
C MET A 11 -15.59 -10.13 -0.84
N ASN A 12 -16.17 -9.91 0.34
CA ASN A 12 -16.29 -10.96 1.36
C ASN A 12 -17.12 -12.18 0.86
N GLU A 13 -18.22 -11.94 0.17
CA GLU A 13 -19.07 -13.00 -0.43
C GLU A 13 -18.25 -13.89 -1.36
N TYR A 14 -17.35 -13.30 -2.15
CA TYR A 14 -16.48 -14.02 -3.10
C TYR A 14 -15.14 -14.46 -2.49
N GLY A 15 -14.89 -14.23 -1.21
CA GLY A 15 -13.65 -14.59 -0.53
C GLY A 15 -12.42 -13.76 -0.96
N VAL A 16 -12.65 -12.53 -1.40
CA VAL A 16 -11.62 -11.58 -1.80
C VAL A 16 -11.37 -10.61 -0.67
N HIS A 17 -10.10 -10.47 -0.25
CA HIS A 17 -9.71 -9.44 0.71
C HIS A 17 -9.49 -8.10 0.01
N PRO A 18 -10.12 -7.01 0.47
CA PRO A 18 -9.88 -5.68 -0.09
C PRO A 18 -8.50 -5.17 0.31
N GLU A 19 -7.81 -4.57 -0.65
CA GLU A 19 -6.71 -3.65 -0.41
C GLU A 19 -7.31 -2.24 -0.24
N LEU A 20 -6.94 -1.57 0.86
CA LEU A 20 -7.47 -0.25 1.18
C LEU A 20 -6.52 0.82 0.65
N GLU A 21 -6.91 1.46 -0.44
CA GLU A 21 -6.16 2.56 -1.02
C GLU A 21 -6.45 3.86 -0.25
N ILE A 22 -5.40 4.48 0.29
CA ILE A 22 -5.48 5.58 1.25
C ILE A 22 -4.73 6.79 0.74
N PHE A 23 -5.38 7.96 0.70
CA PHE A 23 -4.78 9.23 0.31
C PHE A 23 -4.70 10.25 1.45
N ASP A 24 -5.49 10.05 2.52
CA ASP A 24 -5.52 10.93 3.68
C ASP A 24 -5.89 10.19 4.98
N LEU A 25 -5.75 10.87 6.11
CA LEU A 25 -6.04 10.29 7.43
C LEU A 25 -7.53 9.95 7.63
N GLY A 26 -8.43 10.68 7.00
CA GLY A 26 -9.88 10.41 7.07
C GLY A 26 -10.22 9.07 6.44
N MET A 27 -9.50 8.68 5.36
CA MET A 27 -9.66 7.38 4.73
C MET A 27 -9.15 6.25 5.64
N ILE A 28 -8.06 6.43 6.40
CA ILE A 28 -7.63 5.46 7.42
C ILE A 28 -8.71 5.32 8.50
N HIS A 29 -9.23 6.44 9.00
CA HIS A 29 -10.30 6.43 9.99
C HIS A 29 -11.54 5.70 9.47
N TYR A 30 -11.92 5.91 8.20
CA TYR A 30 -13.04 5.20 7.60
C TYR A 30 -12.78 3.70 7.47
N GLY A 31 -11.56 3.27 7.13
CA GLY A 31 -11.15 1.87 7.16
C GLY A 31 -11.31 1.26 8.55
N LYS A 32 -10.85 1.96 9.61
CA LYS A 32 -11.05 1.53 11.02
C LYS A 32 -12.53 1.40 11.37
N TYR A 33 -13.37 2.33 10.92
CA TYR A 33 -14.82 2.26 11.10
C TYR A 33 -15.42 0.99 10.47
N LEU A 34 -15.02 0.65 9.24
CA LEU A 34 -15.48 -0.57 8.56
C LEU A 34 -15.03 -1.85 9.28
N ILE A 35 -13.82 -1.85 9.84
CA ILE A 35 -13.30 -2.93 10.68
C ILE A 35 -14.14 -3.07 11.96
N GLN A 36 -14.39 -1.96 12.66
CA GLN A 36 -15.21 -1.95 13.88
C GLN A 36 -16.64 -2.44 13.62
N LYS A 37 -17.19 -2.12 12.46
CA LYS A 37 -18.50 -2.61 12.00
C LYS A 37 -18.48 -4.06 11.50
N LYS A 38 -17.32 -4.72 11.52
CA LYS A 38 -17.12 -6.08 11.01
C LYS A 38 -17.46 -6.27 9.53
N ILE A 39 -17.46 -5.18 8.76
CA ILE A 39 -17.63 -5.19 7.31
C ILE A 39 -16.34 -5.69 6.65
N LEU A 40 -15.18 -5.27 7.16
CA LEU A 40 -13.88 -5.79 6.75
C LEU A 40 -13.44 -6.89 7.72
N GLN A 41 -12.86 -7.95 7.16
CA GLN A 41 -12.30 -9.08 7.91
C GLN A 41 -10.78 -9.11 7.76
N PRO A 42 -10.02 -9.56 8.79
CA PRO A 42 -8.57 -9.67 8.66
C PRO A 42 -8.19 -10.77 7.64
N PRO A 43 -6.98 -10.68 7.04
CA PRO A 43 -5.96 -9.65 7.28
C PRO A 43 -6.27 -8.32 6.60
N TYR A 44 -5.83 -7.21 7.20
CA TYR A 44 -6.04 -5.85 6.66
C TYR A 44 -4.80 -5.38 5.93
N TYR A 45 -4.96 -4.82 4.74
CA TYR A 45 -3.88 -4.23 3.96
C TYR A 45 -4.19 -2.78 3.58
N PHE A 46 -3.36 -1.86 4.06
CA PHE A 46 -3.47 -0.42 3.79
C PHE A 46 -2.38 0.01 2.83
N ASN A 47 -2.77 0.46 1.65
CA ASN A 47 -1.87 0.98 0.63
C ASN A 47 -1.94 2.51 0.64
N ILE A 48 -0.97 3.16 1.29
CA ILE A 48 -0.97 4.60 1.55
C ILE A 48 -0.19 5.30 0.45
N ILE A 49 -0.87 6.16 -0.32
CA ILE A 49 -0.31 6.82 -1.50
C ILE A 49 -0.14 8.31 -1.22
N PHE A 50 1.12 8.76 -1.26
CA PHE A 50 1.52 10.15 -1.03
C PHE A 50 1.67 10.93 -2.33
N GLY A 51 1.58 12.27 -2.24
CA GLY A 51 1.87 13.15 -3.34
C GLY A 51 0.72 13.43 -4.30
N ASN A 52 -0.49 12.93 -4.00
CA ASN A 52 -1.69 13.38 -4.68
C ASN A 52 -1.98 14.85 -4.31
N ILE A 53 -2.52 15.63 -5.24
CA ILE A 53 -2.80 17.06 -5.04
C ILE A 53 -3.72 17.33 -3.84
N ALA A 54 -4.64 16.42 -3.55
CA ALA A 54 -5.60 16.52 -2.44
C ALA A 54 -5.32 15.54 -1.29
N GLY A 55 -4.17 14.88 -1.29
CA GLY A 55 -3.79 13.87 -0.29
C GLY A 55 -2.57 14.26 0.55
N MET A 56 -2.14 13.32 1.38
CA MET A 56 -0.93 13.46 2.18
C MET A 56 0.31 13.59 1.28
N GLN A 57 1.28 14.41 1.73
CA GLN A 57 2.55 14.61 1.03
C GLN A 57 3.67 13.80 1.67
N THR A 58 4.77 13.51 0.91
CA THR A 58 5.92 12.73 1.40
C THR A 58 6.78 13.56 2.37
N ASN A 59 6.28 13.72 3.59
CA ASN A 59 7.04 14.29 4.69
C ASN A 59 6.90 13.41 5.95
N PHE A 60 7.85 13.50 6.85
CA PHE A 60 7.90 12.64 8.03
C PHE A 60 6.67 12.76 8.95
N ASN A 61 6.10 13.97 9.05
CA ASN A 61 4.91 14.18 9.90
C ASN A 61 3.69 13.46 9.33
N ALA A 62 3.44 13.58 8.03
CA ALA A 62 2.32 12.90 7.37
C ALA A 62 2.50 11.37 7.40
N MET A 63 3.71 10.88 7.11
CA MET A 63 4.03 9.44 7.18
C MET A 63 3.87 8.89 8.60
N GLY A 64 4.42 9.58 9.59
CA GLY A 64 4.30 9.21 11.00
C GLY A 64 2.84 9.22 11.48
N ALA A 65 2.08 10.26 11.13
CA ALA A 65 0.66 10.35 11.46
C ALA A 65 -0.13 9.20 10.84
N ALA A 66 0.12 8.88 9.55
CA ALA A 66 -0.53 7.77 8.88
C ALA A 66 -0.26 6.43 9.58
N LEU A 67 0.99 6.15 9.96
CA LEU A 67 1.35 4.92 10.67
C LEU A 67 0.75 4.83 12.06
N ASN A 68 0.71 5.94 12.80
CA ASN A 68 0.10 5.99 14.14
C ASN A 68 -1.42 5.75 14.11
N GLU A 69 -2.08 6.09 12.99
CA GLU A 69 -3.52 5.89 12.82
C GLU A 69 -3.89 4.49 12.33
N LEU A 70 -2.93 3.68 11.87
CA LEU A 70 -3.23 2.32 11.41
C LEU A 70 -3.78 1.46 12.55
N PRO A 71 -4.74 0.56 12.28
CA PRO A 71 -5.17 -0.41 13.27
C PRO A 71 -4.05 -1.41 13.58
N GLU A 72 -4.10 -1.96 14.79
CA GLU A 72 -3.18 -3.03 15.17
C GLU A 72 -3.24 -4.20 14.18
N ASN A 73 -2.10 -4.81 13.92
CA ASN A 73 -1.94 -5.95 13.01
C ASN A 73 -2.33 -5.66 11.55
N ALA A 74 -2.37 -4.38 11.13
CA ALA A 74 -2.49 -4.04 9.72
C ALA A 74 -1.17 -4.24 8.99
N TYR A 75 -1.23 -4.85 7.81
CA TYR A 75 -0.16 -4.77 6.83
C TYR A 75 -0.30 -3.47 6.07
N TRP A 76 0.81 -2.86 5.71
CA TRP A 76 0.79 -1.57 5.04
C TRP A 76 1.92 -1.42 4.02
N ALA A 77 1.68 -0.61 3.01
CA ALA A 77 2.67 -0.19 2.03
C ALA A 77 2.58 1.31 1.79
N PHE A 78 3.70 1.91 1.37
CA PHE A 78 3.71 3.27 0.86
C PHE A 78 3.91 3.27 -0.66
N GLY A 79 3.06 4.03 -1.33
CA GLY A 79 3.21 4.47 -2.70
C GLY A 79 3.39 5.97 -2.79
N GLY A 80 3.72 6.47 -3.96
CA GLY A 80 3.87 7.91 -4.18
C GLY A 80 3.70 8.30 -5.64
N ILE A 81 3.05 9.45 -5.85
CA ILE A 81 2.78 9.97 -7.19
C ILE A 81 4.00 10.72 -7.72
N GLY A 82 4.38 10.41 -8.96
CA GLY A 82 5.45 11.07 -9.68
C GLY A 82 6.79 11.02 -8.93
N GLY A 83 7.47 12.16 -8.80
CA GLY A 83 8.77 12.26 -8.13
C GLY A 83 8.77 11.89 -6.64
N GLN A 84 7.62 11.75 -6.02
CA GLN A 84 7.49 11.35 -4.62
C GLN A 84 7.53 9.83 -4.41
N GLN A 85 7.39 9.04 -5.48
CA GLN A 85 7.35 7.57 -5.40
C GLN A 85 8.60 6.99 -4.73
N LEU A 86 9.79 7.38 -5.19
CA LEU A 86 11.04 6.86 -4.63
C LEU A 86 11.21 7.19 -3.14
N GLN A 87 10.84 8.43 -2.74
CA GLN A 87 10.93 8.84 -1.34
C GLN A 87 9.98 8.05 -0.45
N ALA A 88 8.73 7.88 -0.87
CA ALA A 88 7.73 7.08 -0.15
C ALA A 88 8.16 5.62 -0.02
N ASN A 89 8.66 5.02 -1.11
CA ASN A 89 9.12 3.64 -1.09
C ASN A 89 10.36 3.45 -0.19
N ALA A 90 11.33 4.35 -0.26
CA ALA A 90 12.53 4.29 0.60
C ALA A 90 12.15 4.41 2.09
N ALA A 91 11.24 5.33 2.44
CA ALA A 91 10.74 5.45 3.81
C ALA A 91 10.03 4.17 4.28
N ALA A 92 9.17 3.58 3.43
CA ALA A 92 8.50 2.33 3.76
C ALA A 92 9.49 1.19 4.03
N ILE A 93 10.50 1.04 3.18
CA ILE A 93 11.53 0.02 3.36
C ILE A 93 12.27 0.23 4.68
N ALA A 94 12.70 1.46 4.98
CA ALA A 94 13.40 1.80 6.22
C ALA A 94 12.55 1.54 7.47
N MET A 95 11.23 1.72 7.39
CA MET A 95 10.28 1.59 8.51
C MET A 95 9.63 0.21 8.63
N GLY A 96 10.00 -0.76 7.80
CA GLY A 96 9.50 -2.13 7.90
C GLY A 96 8.23 -2.42 7.08
N GLY A 97 7.72 -1.45 6.33
CA GLY A 97 6.53 -1.60 5.48
C GLY A 97 6.80 -2.21 4.11
N GLY A 98 5.72 -2.42 3.38
CA GLY A 98 5.74 -2.76 1.98
C GLY A 98 5.82 -1.53 1.07
N VAL A 99 5.93 -1.76 -0.22
CA VAL A 99 5.96 -0.69 -1.23
C VAL A 99 4.94 -0.93 -2.34
N ARG A 100 4.33 0.16 -2.81
CA ARG A 100 3.66 0.21 -4.09
C ARG A 100 4.54 0.97 -5.07
N VAL A 101 4.85 0.36 -6.22
CA VAL A 101 5.72 0.93 -7.24
C VAL A 101 5.26 0.51 -8.63
N GLY A 102 5.23 1.45 -9.56
CA GLY A 102 4.85 1.17 -10.95
C GLY A 102 4.63 2.43 -11.79
N LEU A 103 4.42 2.21 -13.08
CA LEU A 103 4.19 3.26 -14.07
C LEU A 103 2.85 3.99 -13.91
N GLU A 104 1.89 3.38 -13.23
CA GLU A 104 0.63 4.04 -12.91
C GLU A 104 0.88 5.33 -12.10
N ASP A 105 1.82 5.26 -11.16
CA ASP A 105 2.11 6.35 -10.24
C ASP A 105 3.27 7.23 -10.71
N ASN A 106 4.23 6.73 -11.49
CA ASN A 106 5.41 7.49 -11.93
C ASN A 106 6.00 6.98 -13.24
N LEU A 107 6.11 7.88 -14.22
CA LEU A 107 6.63 7.58 -15.55
C LEU A 107 8.16 7.77 -15.69
N TYR A 108 8.82 8.41 -14.71
CA TYR A 108 10.22 8.80 -14.83
C TYR A 108 11.11 8.10 -13.81
N TYR A 109 12.29 7.69 -14.26
CA TYR A 109 13.29 7.08 -13.39
C TYR A 109 14.02 8.12 -12.52
N ASP A 110 14.29 9.28 -13.09
CA ASP A 110 15.04 10.35 -12.49
C ASP A 110 14.15 11.49 -11.97
N ARG A 111 14.69 12.24 -11.02
CA ARG A 111 13.99 13.38 -10.39
C ARG A 111 13.72 14.52 -11.36
N ASN A 112 14.58 14.69 -12.36
CA ASN A 112 14.47 15.77 -13.34
C ASN A 112 13.46 15.46 -14.45
N LYS A 113 12.84 14.27 -14.41
CA LYS A 113 11.87 13.80 -15.43
C LYS A 113 12.46 13.79 -16.85
N SER A 114 13.73 13.44 -16.99
CA SER A 114 14.44 13.35 -18.27
C SER A 114 14.50 11.93 -18.82
N LEU A 115 14.42 10.91 -17.95
CA LEU A 115 14.53 9.51 -18.30
C LEU A 115 13.23 8.76 -18.00
N LEU A 116 12.54 8.32 -19.05
CA LEU A 116 11.39 7.43 -18.92
C LEU A 116 11.81 6.10 -18.31
N THR A 117 10.95 5.50 -17.52
CA THR A 117 11.23 4.24 -16.84
C THR A 117 10.35 3.09 -17.35
N THR A 118 10.56 1.91 -16.78
CA THR A 118 9.72 0.73 -16.96
C THR A 118 9.38 0.12 -15.60
N ASN A 119 8.31 -0.67 -15.52
CA ASN A 119 7.98 -1.39 -14.29
C ASN A 119 9.15 -2.26 -13.80
N ILE A 120 9.87 -2.91 -14.71
CA ILE A 120 11.04 -3.74 -14.37
C ILE A 120 12.15 -2.90 -13.74
N ALA A 121 12.45 -1.72 -14.30
CA ALA A 121 13.49 -0.84 -13.77
C ALA A 121 13.12 -0.32 -12.37
N LEU A 122 11.85 0.05 -12.16
CA LEU A 122 11.34 0.48 -10.86
C LEU A 122 11.42 -0.65 -9.82
N ILE A 123 11.00 -1.86 -10.17
CA ILE A 123 11.05 -3.02 -9.27
C ILE A 123 12.50 -3.38 -8.92
N ARG A 124 13.43 -3.35 -9.87
CA ARG A 124 14.86 -3.59 -9.60
C ARG A 124 15.41 -2.57 -8.61
N ARG A 125 15.12 -1.28 -8.80
CA ARG A 125 15.53 -0.23 -7.86
C ARG A 125 15.01 -0.47 -6.43
N ILE A 126 13.76 -0.90 -6.30
CA ILE A 126 13.19 -1.24 -4.99
C ILE A 126 13.89 -2.46 -4.37
N LYS A 127 14.21 -3.46 -5.19
CA LYS A 127 14.97 -4.61 -4.71
C LYS A 127 16.36 -4.21 -4.20
N GLU A 128 17.08 -3.38 -4.94
CA GLU A 128 18.39 -2.86 -4.53
C GLU A 128 18.31 -2.08 -3.21
N LEU A 129 17.29 -1.23 -3.04
CA LEU A 129 17.04 -0.55 -1.77
C LEU A 129 16.74 -1.53 -0.64
N ALA A 130 15.91 -2.53 -0.87
CA ALA A 130 15.60 -3.54 0.13
C ALA A 130 16.85 -4.33 0.55
N ASP A 131 17.72 -4.67 -0.41
CA ASP A 131 19.00 -5.36 -0.13
C ASP A 131 19.94 -4.48 0.73
N ILE A 132 20.01 -3.16 0.49
CA ILE A 132 20.79 -2.21 1.32
C ILE A 132 20.28 -2.20 2.78
N PHE A 133 18.98 -2.28 2.97
CA PHE A 133 18.35 -2.38 4.29
C PHE A 133 18.28 -3.81 4.85
N GLU A 134 18.95 -4.77 4.21
CA GLU A 134 18.98 -6.20 4.60
C GLU A 134 17.57 -6.83 4.69
N ARG A 135 16.61 -6.29 3.92
CA ARG A 135 15.23 -6.76 3.90
C ARG A 135 14.98 -7.70 2.74
N LYS A 136 14.48 -8.88 3.04
CA LYS A 136 14.04 -9.84 2.02
C LYS A 136 12.68 -9.46 1.48
N ILE A 137 12.51 -9.60 0.15
CA ILE A 137 11.18 -9.48 -0.48
C ILE A 137 10.36 -10.71 -0.10
N MET A 138 9.13 -10.47 0.36
CA MET A 138 8.19 -11.53 0.69
C MET A 138 7.80 -12.32 -0.58
N THR A 139 7.83 -13.64 -0.48
CA THR A 139 7.37 -14.49 -1.58
C THR A 139 5.86 -14.50 -1.70
N PRO A 140 5.29 -14.75 -2.90
CA PRO A 140 3.85 -14.89 -3.08
C PRO A 140 3.23 -15.95 -2.16
N THR A 141 3.94 -17.08 -1.96
CA THR A 141 3.49 -18.14 -1.05
C THR A 141 3.39 -17.63 0.40
N HIS A 142 4.41 -16.90 0.86
CA HIS A 142 4.38 -16.33 2.21
C HIS A 142 3.23 -15.33 2.36
N PHE A 143 3.06 -14.43 1.38
CA PHE A 143 1.95 -13.47 1.39
C PHE A 143 0.58 -14.17 1.42
N GLY A 144 0.41 -15.22 0.62
CA GLY A 144 -0.81 -16.04 0.63
C GLY A 144 -1.07 -16.73 1.98
N ASN A 145 -0.02 -17.22 2.65
CA ASN A 145 -0.12 -17.86 3.96
C ASN A 145 -0.53 -16.89 5.08
N LEU A 146 -0.38 -15.57 4.87
CA LEU A 146 -0.94 -14.55 5.76
C LEU A 146 -2.47 -14.40 5.66
N GLY A 147 -3.10 -15.10 4.71
CA GLY A 147 -4.55 -15.11 4.51
C GLY A 147 -5.06 -14.17 3.42
N PHE A 148 -4.18 -13.51 2.65
CA PHE A 148 -4.60 -12.57 1.61
C PHE A 148 -5.16 -13.22 0.34
N TYR A 149 -4.89 -14.51 0.10
CA TYR A 149 -5.41 -15.17 -1.08
C TYR A 149 -6.85 -15.65 -0.87
N ASN A 150 -7.60 -15.64 -1.97
CA ASN A 150 -9.00 -16.04 -1.98
C ASN A 150 -9.22 -17.42 -1.37
N SER A 151 -9.88 -17.47 -0.22
CA SER A 151 -10.16 -18.71 0.53
C SER A 151 -11.24 -19.59 -0.13
N LYS A 152 -12.04 -19.02 -1.03
CA LYS A 152 -13.14 -19.72 -1.75
C LYS A 152 -12.71 -20.19 -3.14
N ARG A 153 -11.47 -19.95 -3.54
CA ARG A 153 -10.96 -20.42 -4.83
C ARG A 153 -10.83 -21.94 -4.82
N VAL A 154 -11.66 -22.62 -5.57
CA VAL A 154 -11.48 -24.06 -5.84
C VAL A 154 -10.24 -24.22 -6.71
N ARG A 155 -9.26 -25.01 -6.25
CA ARG A 155 -8.04 -25.36 -7.01
C ARG A 155 -8.35 -26.50 -7.97
#